data_844bd01be7f36ec20e3b3ca0b576bf61
#
_entry.id   844bd01be7f36ec20e3b3ca0b576bf61
#
_cell.length_a   1.000
_cell.length_b   1.000
_cell.length_c   1.000
_cell.angle_alpha   90.00
_cell.angle_beta   90.00
_cell.angle_gamma   90.00
#
_symmetry.space_group_name_H-M   'P 1'
#
loop_
_entity.id
_entity.type
_entity.pdbx_description
1 polymer ?
#
loop_
_entity_poly.entity_id
_entity_poly.type
_entity_poly.pdbx_seq_one_letter_code
_entity_poly.pdbx_strand_id
1 'polypeptide(L)'
;MSKKLYALFAAAALSMPMLASAWAPSGDVTMIVAYKAGSGTDTGARLLALEAEKYVGKTLIINNLPGADGKIGWTELVNAKPDGQTIGFINLPTFTTLATMPNAPFTTAKIVPIANHLTETAVVVVRKDSPYKTLKDLVEAAKAN
;
A
#
# COMPACT_ATOMS: atom_id res chain seq x y z
N MET A 1 14.18 -9.14 57.80
CA MET A 1 14.01 -8.35 56.56
C MET A 1 12.68 -7.64 56.63
N SER A 2 12.65 -6.30 56.57
CA SER A 2 11.45 -5.53 56.81
C SER A 2 10.49 -5.54 55.64
N LYS A 3 9.16 -5.55 55.90
CA LYS A 3 8.09 -5.49 54.84
C LYS A 3 8.28 -4.36 53.82
N LYS A 4 9.04 -3.30 54.22
CA LYS A 4 9.42 -2.17 53.34
C LYS A 4 10.42 -2.57 52.23
N LEU A 5 11.27 -3.57 52.49
CA LEU A 5 12.24 -4.05 51.50
C LEU A 5 11.55 -4.84 50.35
N TYR A 6 10.54 -5.63 50.68
CA TYR A 6 9.74 -6.35 49.70
C TYR A 6 8.90 -5.40 48.83
N ALA A 7 8.39 -4.30 49.40
CA ALA A 7 7.65 -3.29 48.66
C ALA A 7 8.54 -2.53 47.64
N LEU A 8 9.80 -2.27 47.99
CA LEU A 8 10.75 -1.67 47.06
C LEU A 8 11.11 -2.61 45.87
N PHE A 9 11.30 -3.90 46.16
CA PHE A 9 11.57 -4.89 45.10
C PHE A 9 10.36 -5.13 44.20
N ALA A 10 9.15 -5.12 44.74
CA ALA A 10 7.93 -5.24 43.94
C ALA A 10 7.68 -4.03 43.03
N ALA A 11 8.00 -2.81 43.49
CA ALA A 11 7.89 -1.59 42.70
C ALA A 11 8.91 -1.53 41.55
N ALA A 12 10.13 -2.05 41.77
CA ALA A 12 11.18 -2.12 40.76
C ALA A 12 10.87 -3.14 39.65
N ALA A 13 10.14 -4.21 39.97
CA ALA A 13 9.73 -5.23 38.96
C ALA A 13 8.63 -4.74 38.02
N LEU A 14 7.82 -3.75 38.41
CA LEU A 14 6.75 -3.16 37.60
C LEU A 14 7.24 -2.08 36.63
N SER A 15 8.48 -1.64 36.74
CA SER A 15 9.07 -0.60 35.87
C SER A 15 9.96 -1.15 34.75
N MET A 16 9.94 -2.45 34.50
CA MET A 16 10.58 -2.96 33.30
C MET A 16 9.85 -2.40 32.05
N PRO A 17 10.54 -1.61 31.20
CA PRO A 17 9.93 -1.21 29.93
C PRO A 17 9.58 -2.50 29.19
N MET A 18 8.30 -2.69 28.87
CA MET A 18 7.90 -3.65 27.86
C MET A 18 8.63 -3.23 26.59
N LEU A 19 9.71 -3.92 26.24
CA LEU A 19 10.33 -3.83 24.94
C LEU A 19 9.24 -4.31 23.98
N ALA A 20 8.48 -3.37 23.40
CA ALA A 20 7.60 -3.67 22.29
C ALA A 20 8.52 -4.31 21.25
N SER A 21 8.36 -5.61 21.03
CA SER A 21 9.07 -6.30 19.98
C SER A 21 8.64 -5.64 18.67
N ALA A 22 9.52 -4.81 18.10
CA ALA A 22 9.28 -4.24 16.80
C ALA A 22 9.10 -5.42 15.84
N TRP A 23 8.03 -5.38 15.04
CA TRP A 23 7.82 -6.39 14.01
C TRP A 23 9.06 -6.43 13.11
N ALA A 24 9.56 -7.63 12.84
CA ALA A 24 10.64 -7.86 11.89
C ALA A 24 10.22 -9.04 10.98
N PRO A 25 10.49 -8.95 9.68
CA PRO A 25 10.15 -10.02 8.77
C PRO A 25 10.98 -11.28 9.10
N SER A 26 10.32 -12.44 9.12
CA SER A 26 10.97 -13.72 9.36
C SER A 26 11.79 -14.22 8.16
N GLY A 27 11.47 -13.74 6.95
CA GLY A 27 12.11 -14.08 5.67
C GLY A 27 12.02 -12.92 4.68
N ASP A 28 12.26 -13.20 3.41
CA ASP A 28 12.09 -12.23 2.35
C ASP A 28 10.63 -11.76 2.26
N VAL A 29 10.44 -10.49 1.93
CA VAL A 29 9.12 -9.87 1.85
C VAL A 29 8.69 -9.79 0.39
N THR A 30 7.52 -10.30 0.06
CA THR A 30 6.95 -10.18 -1.28
C THR A 30 6.23 -8.85 -1.42
N MET A 31 6.59 -8.06 -2.45
CA MET A 31 5.88 -6.84 -2.81
C MET A 31 5.08 -7.05 -4.11
N ILE A 32 3.76 -7.10 -4.00
CA ILE A 32 2.87 -7.23 -5.16
C ILE A 32 2.75 -5.90 -5.87
N VAL A 33 3.01 -5.91 -7.18
CA VAL A 33 2.82 -4.80 -8.11
C VAL A 33 1.78 -5.21 -9.15
N ALA A 34 0.63 -4.55 -9.15
CA ALA A 34 -0.53 -4.93 -9.98
C ALA A 34 -0.39 -4.50 -11.46
N TYR A 35 0.82 -4.21 -11.91
CA TYR A 35 1.14 -3.77 -13.26
C TYR A 35 2.33 -4.54 -13.84
N LYS A 36 2.50 -4.44 -15.16
CA LYS A 36 3.60 -5.11 -15.87
C LYS A 36 4.96 -4.61 -15.40
N ALA A 37 5.94 -5.50 -15.40
CA ALA A 37 7.34 -5.13 -15.22
C ALA A 37 7.75 -4.04 -16.22
N GLY A 38 8.53 -3.06 -15.75
CA GLY A 38 8.95 -1.89 -16.53
C GLY A 38 7.91 -0.77 -16.60
N SER A 39 6.73 -0.91 -16.00
CA SER A 39 5.80 0.21 -15.83
C SER A 39 6.32 1.24 -14.82
N GLY A 40 5.78 2.46 -14.83
CA GLY A 40 6.15 3.48 -13.83
C GLY A 40 5.96 3.01 -12.39
N THR A 41 4.86 2.29 -12.10
CA THR A 41 4.60 1.70 -10.79
C THR A 41 5.65 0.65 -10.42
N ASP A 42 6.04 -0.22 -11.35
CA ASP A 42 7.09 -1.23 -11.12
C ASP A 42 8.44 -0.59 -10.87
N THR A 43 8.78 0.43 -11.65
CA THR A 43 10.04 1.19 -11.46
C THR A 43 10.08 1.84 -10.08
N GLY A 44 9.00 2.50 -9.67
CA GLY A 44 8.89 3.10 -8.33
C GLY A 44 8.98 2.06 -7.21
N ALA A 45 8.32 0.91 -7.37
CA ALA A 45 8.36 -0.18 -6.40
C ALA A 45 9.78 -0.76 -6.25
N ARG A 46 10.52 -0.95 -7.35
CA ARG A 46 11.91 -1.45 -7.32
C ARG A 46 12.87 -0.46 -6.68
N LEU A 47 12.74 0.83 -6.96
CA LEU A 47 13.55 1.86 -6.32
C LEU A 47 13.27 1.91 -4.81
N LEU A 48 12.01 1.85 -4.40
CA LEU A 48 11.63 1.79 -3.00
C LEU A 48 12.18 0.51 -2.33
N ALA A 49 12.05 -0.64 -2.98
CA ALA A 49 12.54 -1.91 -2.46
C ALA A 49 14.05 -1.87 -2.20
N LEU A 50 14.83 -1.37 -3.16
CA LEU A 50 16.28 -1.24 -3.06
C LEU A 50 16.73 -0.43 -1.84
N GLU A 51 16.01 0.65 -1.53
CA GLU A 51 16.30 1.46 -0.34
C GLU A 51 15.77 0.81 0.94
N ALA A 52 14.56 0.26 0.92
CA ALA A 52 13.91 -0.34 2.08
C ALA A 52 14.66 -1.58 2.61
N GLU A 53 15.28 -2.38 1.74
CA GLU A 53 16.09 -3.56 2.13
C GLU A 53 17.18 -3.21 3.14
N LYS A 54 17.77 -2.03 3.04
CA LYS A 54 18.81 -1.54 3.96
C LYS A 54 18.31 -1.42 5.41
N TYR A 55 17.02 -1.18 5.59
CA TYR A 55 16.40 -0.98 6.91
C TYR A 55 15.65 -2.22 7.38
N VAL A 56 15.05 -2.94 6.45
CA VAL A 56 14.27 -4.17 6.73
C VAL A 56 15.20 -5.36 7.01
N GLY A 57 16.42 -5.35 6.44
CA GLY A 57 17.40 -6.44 6.58
C GLY A 57 16.97 -7.75 5.89
N LYS A 58 16.04 -7.66 4.95
CA LYS A 58 15.52 -8.77 4.14
C LYS A 58 15.30 -8.30 2.72
N THR A 59 15.34 -9.23 1.75
CA THR A 59 15.07 -8.93 0.34
C THR A 59 13.59 -8.60 0.14
N LEU A 60 13.31 -7.56 -0.65
CA LEU A 60 11.96 -7.24 -1.12
C LEU A 60 11.78 -7.77 -2.55
N ILE A 61 11.11 -8.90 -2.68
CA ILE A 61 10.87 -9.56 -3.96
C ILE A 61 9.68 -8.92 -4.66
N ILE A 62 9.91 -8.29 -5.81
CA ILE A 62 8.82 -7.69 -6.61
C ILE A 62 8.10 -8.79 -7.39
N ASN A 63 6.82 -8.95 -7.13
CA ASN A 63 5.93 -9.86 -7.83
C ASN A 63 4.93 -9.06 -8.69
N ASN A 64 5.14 -9.05 -10.01
CA ASN A 64 4.27 -8.37 -10.95
C ASN A 64 3.06 -9.24 -11.29
N LEU A 65 1.86 -8.80 -10.92
CA LEU A 65 0.58 -9.46 -11.19
C LEU A 65 -0.36 -8.52 -11.97
N PRO A 66 -0.09 -8.27 -13.26
CA PRO A 66 -0.90 -7.37 -14.07
C PRO A 66 -2.24 -7.98 -14.46
N GLY A 67 -3.20 -7.12 -14.80
CA GLY A 67 -4.47 -7.50 -15.42
C GLY A 67 -5.67 -6.80 -14.79
N ALA A 68 -6.68 -6.53 -15.65
CA ALA A 68 -7.93 -5.86 -15.29
C ALA A 68 -7.70 -4.58 -14.44
N ASP A 69 -6.83 -3.69 -14.93
CA ASP A 69 -6.44 -2.42 -14.27
C ASP A 69 -5.95 -2.57 -12.83
N GLY A 70 -5.27 -3.68 -12.53
CA GLY A 70 -4.73 -3.97 -11.20
C GLY A 70 -5.62 -4.88 -10.35
N LYS A 71 -6.85 -5.19 -10.79
CA LYS A 71 -7.80 -6.00 -10.03
C LYS A 71 -7.22 -7.36 -9.63
N ILE A 72 -6.43 -8.00 -10.51
CA ILE A 72 -5.83 -9.31 -10.25
C ILE A 72 -4.80 -9.20 -9.11
N GLY A 73 -3.82 -8.32 -9.25
CA GLY A 73 -2.76 -8.17 -8.25
C GLY A 73 -3.28 -7.71 -6.88
N TRP A 74 -4.21 -6.76 -6.87
CA TRP A 74 -4.78 -6.29 -5.61
C TRP A 74 -5.73 -7.29 -4.95
N THR A 75 -6.39 -8.17 -5.71
CA THR A 75 -7.15 -9.29 -5.15
C THR A 75 -6.21 -10.26 -4.42
N GLU A 76 -5.06 -10.56 -5.01
CA GLU A 76 -4.04 -11.39 -4.40
C GLU A 76 -3.50 -10.75 -3.10
N LEU A 77 -3.17 -9.45 -3.15
CA LEU A 77 -2.72 -8.70 -1.98
C LEU A 77 -3.72 -8.77 -0.82
N VAL A 78 -5.00 -8.53 -1.10
CA VAL A 78 -6.06 -8.51 -0.08
C VAL A 78 -6.31 -9.89 0.54
N ASN A 79 -6.02 -10.95 -0.19
CA ASN A 79 -6.17 -12.34 0.26
C ASN A 79 -4.89 -12.92 0.88
N ALA A 80 -3.77 -12.19 0.80
CA ALA A 80 -2.54 -12.60 1.44
C ALA A 80 -2.67 -12.63 2.98
N LYS A 81 -1.80 -13.40 3.63
CA LYS A 81 -1.76 -13.44 5.11
C LYS A 81 -1.38 -12.06 5.66
N PRO A 82 -2.08 -11.54 6.68
CA PRO A 82 -1.79 -10.23 7.26
C PRO A 82 -0.65 -10.28 8.29
N ASP A 83 0.45 -10.94 7.95
CA ASP A 83 1.62 -11.14 8.79
C ASP A 83 2.80 -10.22 8.44
N GLY A 84 2.61 -9.36 7.42
CA GLY A 84 3.63 -8.42 6.94
C GLY A 84 4.64 -9.03 5.98
N GLN A 85 4.60 -10.34 5.68
CA GLN A 85 5.48 -10.97 4.69
C GLN A 85 5.03 -10.68 3.24
N THR A 86 3.78 -10.20 3.05
CA THR A 86 3.28 -9.74 1.76
C THR A 86 2.78 -8.31 1.89
N ILE A 87 3.35 -7.43 1.11
CA ILE A 87 2.95 -6.03 0.97
C ILE A 87 2.60 -5.74 -0.48
N GLY A 88 2.06 -4.58 -0.78
CA GLY A 88 1.71 -4.24 -2.16
C GLY A 88 1.81 -2.76 -2.47
N PHE A 89 2.02 -2.47 -3.73
CA PHE A 89 2.01 -1.12 -4.27
C PHE A 89 0.62 -0.80 -4.81
N ILE A 90 0.00 0.25 -4.28
CA ILE A 90 -1.38 0.62 -4.62
C ILE A 90 -1.39 1.97 -5.34
N ASN A 91 -2.10 2.04 -6.45
CA ASN A 91 -2.33 3.28 -7.20
C ASN A 91 -3.74 3.81 -6.91
N LEU A 92 -3.80 5.01 -6.37
CA LEU A 92 -5.04 5.75 -6.20
C LEU A 92 -5.23 6.73 -7.39
N PRO A 93 -6.47 6.93 -7.87
CA PRO A 93 -7.74 6.43 -7.33
C PRO A 93 -8.17 5.05 -7.86
N THR A 94 -7.41 4.40 -8.75
CA THR A 94 -7.83 3.16 -9.45
C THR A 94 -8.24 2.06 -8.46
N PHE A 95 -7.44 1.84 -7.41
CA PHE A 95 -7.76 0.85 -6.38
C PHE A 95 -9.12 1.13 -5.70
N THR A 96 -9.37 2.36 -5.30
CA THR A 96 -10.63 2.73 -4.64
C THR A 96 -11.81 2.64 -5.58
N THR A 97 -11.64 3.04 -6.86
CA THR A 97 -12.67 2.91 -7.88
C THR A 97 -13.06 1.44 -8.08
N LEU A 98 -12.09 0.54 -8.23
CA LEU A 98 -12.36 -0.89 -8.37
C LEU A 98 -13.02 -1.49 -7.13
N ALA A 99 -12.64 -1.04 -5.92
CA ALA A 99 -13.21 -1.51 -4.66
C ALA A 99 -14.69 -1.08 -4.46
N THR A 100 -15.16 -0.05 -5.17
CA THR A 100 -16.53 0.45 -5.10
C THR A 100 -17.44 -0.08 -6.21
N MET A 101 -16.88 -0.80 -7.19
CA MET A 101 -17.67 -1.38 -8.28
C MET A 101 -18.59 -2.51 -7.77
N PRO A 102 -19.73 -2.72 -8.42
CA PRO A 102 -20.55 -3.92 -8.17
C PRO A 102 -19.71 -5.19 -8.36
N ASN A 103 -19.84 -6.14 -7.43
CA ASN A 103 -19.06 -7.39 -7.42
C ASN A 103 -17.54 -7.20 -7.34
N ALA A 104 -17.08 -6.14 -6.66
CA ALA A 104 -15.66 -5.97 -6.38
C ALA A 104 -15.13 -7.18 -5.57
N PRO A 105 -13.97 -7.76 -5.94
CA PRO A 105 -13.42 -8.92 -5.23
C PRO A 105 -12.75 -8.56 -3.91
N PHE A 106 -12.59 -7.27 -3.63
CA PHE A 106 -11.97 -6.76 -2.41
C PHE A 106 -12.63 -5.45 -1.95
N THR A 107 -12.35 -5.08 -0.71
CA THR A 107 -12.75 -3.81 -0.12
C THR A 107 -11.53 -3.07 0.41
N THR A 108 -11.62 -1.73 0.49
CA THR A 108 -10.55 -0.91 1.06
C THR A 108 -10.29 -1.20 2.53
N ALA A 109 -11.30 -1.69 3.26
CA ALA A 109 -11.21 -1.99 4.70
C ALA A 109 -10.21 -3.12 5.05
N LYS A 110 -9.81 -3.93 4.06
CA LYS A 110 -8.85 -5.02 4.26
C LYS A 110 -7.39 -4.60 4.07
N ILE A 111 -7.15 -3.36 3.68
CA ILE A 111 -5.80 -2.83 3.44
C ILE A 111 -5.44 -1.85 4.54
N VAL A 112 -4.25 -2.02 5.09
CA VAL A 112 -3.64 -1.07 6.02
C VAL A 112 -2.56 -0.30 5.27
N PRO A 113 -2.73 1.01 5.02
CA PRO A 113 -1.70 1.81 4.36
C PRO A 113 -0.49 1.97 5.28
N ILE A 114 0.71 1.78 4.72
CA ILE A 114 1.97 1.92 5.45
C ILE A 114 2.53 3.33 5.22
N ALA A 115 2.63 3.75 3.97
CA ALA A 115 3.18 5.06 3.60
C ALA A 115 2.65 5.51 2.24
N ASN A 116 2.69 6.83 2.02
CA ASN A 116 2.53 7.40 0.70
C ASN A 116 3.92 7.59 0.06
N HIS A 117 4.17 6.88 -1.03
CA HIS A 117 5.44 6.96 -1.74
C HIS A 117 5.52 8.19 -2.66
N LEU A 118 4.43 8.51 -3.34
CA LEU A 118 4.40 9.48 -4.43
C LEU A 118 3.00 10.07 -4.55
N THR A 119 2.93 11.37 -4.83
CA THR A 119 1.69 12.04 -5.23
C THR A 119 1.88 12.68 -6.60
N GLU A 120 1.02 12.32 -7.54
CA GLU A 120 1.01 12.86 -8.90
C GLU A 120 -0.23 13.70 -9.14
N THR A 121 -0.08 14.77 -9.92
CA THR A 121 -1.21 15.58 -10.34
C THR A 121 -1.89 14.93 -11.53
N ALA A 122 -3.17 14.57 -11.37
CA ALA A 122 -3.98 14.10 -12.48
C ALA A 122 -4.32 15.28 -13.42
N VAL A 123 -4.25 15.02 -14.72
CA VAL A 123 -4.64 15.99 -15.75
C VAL A 123 -5.66 15.37 -16.71
N VAL A 124 -6.57 16.20 -17.19
CA VAL A 124 -7.50 15.84 -18.25
C VAL A 124 -6.98 16.40 -19.57
N VAL A 125 -6.78 15.54 -20.55
CA VAL A 125 -6.28 15.95 -21.86
C VAL A 125 -7.30 15.59 -22.95
N VAL A 126 -7.40 16.45 -23.95
CA VAL A 126 -8.18 16.21 -25.16
C VAL A 126 -7.31 16.46 -26.39
N ARG A 127 -7.72 15.96 -27.53
CA ARG A 127 -7.02 16.24 -28.80
C ARG A 127 -7.02 17.74 -29.08
N LYS A 128 -6.00 18.23 -29.76
CA LYS A 128 -5.84 19.66 -30.12
C LYS A 128 -7.03 20.19 -30.90
N ASP A 129 -7.63 19.37 -31.74
CA ASP A 129 -8.79 19.67 -32.59
C ASP A 129 -10.15 19.42 -31.88
N SER A 130 -10.14 19.05 -30.60
CA SER A 130 -11.36 18.84 -29.82
C SER A 130 -12.19 20.11 -29.69
N PRO A 131 -13.53 20.02 -29.77
CA PRO A 131 -14.43 21.16 -29.51
C PRO A 131 -14.40 21.58 -28.03
N TYR A 132 -14.00 20.71 -27.13
CA TYR A 132 -13.96 21.00 -25.68
C TYR A 132 -12.69 21.78 -25.33
N LYS A 133 -12.86 23.00 -24.82
CA LYS A 133 -11.73 23.87 -24.45
C LYS A 133 -11.58 24.03 -22.94
N THR A 134 -12.61 23.67 -22.18
CA THR A 134 -12.62 23.70 -20.73
C THR A 134 -13.15 22.38 -20.16
N LEU A 135 -12.85 22.12 -18.88
CA LEU A 135 -13.42 20.98 -18.17
C LEU A 135 -14.96 21.05 -18.14
N LYS A 136 -15.51 22.27 -18.06
CA LYS A 136 -16.97 22.48 -18.07
C LYS A 136 -17.60 22.00 -19.37
N ASP A 137 -17.02 22.34 -20.53
CA ASP A 137 -17.51 21.90 -21.83
C ASP A 137 -17.58 20.36 -21.90
N LEU A 138 -16.53 19.68 -21.40
CA LEU A 138 -16.45 18.24 -21.38
C LEU A 138 -17.52 17.62 -20.48
N VAL A 139 -17.72 18.18 -19.28
CA VAL A 139 -18.73 17.70 -18.32
C VAL A 139 -20.15 17.92 -18.86
N GLU A 140 -20.44 19.05 -19.50
CA GLU A 140 -21.75 19.33 -20.08
C GLU A 140 -22.04 18.36 -21.26
N ALA A 141 -21.06 18.11 -22.11
CA ALA A 141 -21.18 17.13 -23.18
C ALA A 141 -21.42 15.71 -22.67
N ALA A 142 -20.73 15.31 -21.60
CA ALA A 142 -20.91 13.99 -20.98
C ALA A 142 -22.29 13.82 -20.30
N LYS A 143 -22.92 14.91 -19.86
CA LYS A 143 -24.29 14.87 -19.29
C LYS A 143 -25.37 14.83 -20.34
N ALA A 144 -25.08 15.29 -21.57
CA ALA A 144 -26.02 15.33 -22.68
C ALA A 144 -26.10 14.02 -23.46
N ASN A 145 -25.17 13.11 -23.26
CA ASN A 145 -25.09 11.76 -23.83
C ASN A 145 -25.24 10.68 -22.74
#